data_58d8cbafa6891d0ab887c7cc84682d6b
#
_entry.id   58d8cbafa6891d0ab887c7cc84682d6b
#
_cell.length_a   1.000
_cell.length_b   1.000
_cell.length_c   1.000
_cell.angle_alpha   90.00
_cell.angle_beta   90.00
_cell.angle_gamma   90.00
#
_symmetry.space_group_name_H-M   'P 1'
#
loop_
_entity.id
_entity.type
_entity.pdbx_description
1 polymer ?
#
loop_
_entity_poly.entity_id
_entity_poly.type
_entity_poly.pdbx_seq_one_letter_code
_entity_poly.pdbx_strand_id
1 'polypeptide(L)'
;FALSNALNSGIRRMGVATQYKAHSLIRHLQRGWNFFRPERNESFDILPASQRVSEDQWYAGTADAVYQNLDIIMSYGPKYMVILAGDHIYKMDYELMLQQHVDSGADVTIGCLEVPRKEATGFGVMAVDTKDRITAFVEKPKDPPGIPGAPDMALASMGIYVFETAALADH
;
A
#
# COMPACT_ATOMS: atom_id res chain seq x y z
N PHE A 1 5.05 -11.85 5.46
CA PHE A 1 5.06 -11.89 3.98
C PHE A 1 5.33 -10.52 3.38
N ALA A 2 4.49 -9.50 3.64
CA ALA A 2 4.63 -8.16 3.03
C ALA A 2 6.04 -7.58 3.20
N LEU A 3 6.58 -7.56 4.42
CA LEU A 3 7.92 -7.05 4.69
C LEU A 3 9.03 -7.87 3.98
N SER A 4 8.88 -9.19 3.91
CA SER A 4 9.85 -10.04 3.21
C SER A 4 9.82 -9.80 1.70
N ASN A 5 8.63 -9.64 1.11
CA ASN A 5 8.50 -9.24 -0.29
C ASN A 5 9.15 -7.88 -0.53
N ALA A 6 8.88 -6.89 0.33
CA ALA A 6 9.47 -5.55 0.21
C ALA A 6 11.01 -5.61 0.28
N LEU A 7 11.57 -6.35 1.24
CA LEU A 7 13.02 -6.52 1.36
C LEU A 7 13.61 -7.19 0.11
N ASN A 8 12.96 -8.25 -0.39
CA ASN A 8 13.41 -8.98 -1.58
C ASN A 8 13.27 -8.14 -2.88
N SER A 9 12.33 -7.20 -2.89
CA SER A 9 12.14 -6.21 -3.97
C SER A 9 13.08 -4.99 -3.85
N GLY A 10 14.11 -5.05 -3.02
CA GLY A 10 15.07 -3.96 -2.91
C GLY A 10 14.64 -2.77 -2.04
N ILE A 11 13.46 -2.80 -1.43
CA ILE A 11 13.00 -1.72 -0.55
C ILE A 11 13.81 -1.76 0.74
N ARG A 12 14.43 -0.64 1.12
CA ARG A 12 15.36 -0.54 2.26
C ARG A 12 14.91 0.45 3.33
N ARG A 13 13.84 1.20 3.08
CA ARG A 13 13.21 2.07 4.08
C ARG A 13 11.78 1.60 4.28
N MET A 14 11.46 1.18 5.49
CA MET A 14 10.17 0.57 5.80
C MET A 14 9.58 1.18 7.06
N GLY A 15 8.31 1.57 6.99
CA GLY A 15 7.50 1.96 8.14
C GLY A 15 6.38 0.95 8.36
N VAL A 16 6.14 0.54 9.60
CA VAL A 16 5.04 -0.34 9.95
C VAL A 16 4.08 0.41 10.87
N ALA A 17 2.94 0.83 10.31
CA ALA A 17 1.87 1.43 11.09
C ALA A 17 1.23 0.36 11.97
N THR A 18 1.20 0.60 13.28
CA THR A 18 0.63 -0.33 14.27
C THR A 18 -0.46 0.34 15.08
N GLN A 19 -1.48 -0.41 15.43
CA GLN A 19 -2.60 0.09 16.20
C GLN A 19 -2.85 -0.81 17.44
N TYR A 20 -4.06 -1.27 17.65
CA TYR A 20 -4.50 -1.98 18.83
C TYR A 20 -3.72 -3.29 19.10
N LYS A 21 -3.42 -3.58 20.40
CA LYS A 21 -2.69 -4.79 20.86
C LYS A 21 -1.36 -5.08 20.15
N ALA A 22 -0.65 -4.04 19.73
CA ALA A 22 0.55 -4.15 18.92
C ALA A 22 1.77 -4.75 19.65
N HIS A 23 1.73 -5.00 20.97
CA HIS A 23 2.92 -5.39 21.74
C HIS A 23 3.60 -6.66 21.20
N SER A 24 2.85 -7.70 20.85
CA SER A 24 3.42 -8.94 20.29
C SER A 24 4.01 -8.70 18.90
N LEU A 25 3.33 -7.90 18.08
CA LEU A 25 3.80 -7.51 16.76
C LEU A 25 5.07 -6.66 16.87
N ILE A 26 5.07 -5.63 17.70
CA ILE A 26 6.24 -4.77 17.93
C ILE A 26 7.44 -5.59 18.38
N ARG A 27 7.26 -6.49 19.34
CA ARG A 27 8.34 -7.37 19.80
C ARG A 27 8.85 -8.31 18.70
N HIS A 28 7.96 -8.83 17.87
CA HIS A 28 8.34 -9.63 16.71
C HIS A 28 9.17 -8.81 15.71
N LEU A 29 8.72 -7.60 15.39
CA LEU A 29 9.40 -6.70 14.48
C LEU A 29 10.79 -6.31 15.01
N GLN A 30 10.88 -5.90 16.26
CA GLN A 30 12.16 -5.53 16.90
C GLN A 30 13.18 -6.67 16.92
N ARG A 31 12.73 -7.92 17.07
CA ARG A 31 13.62 -9.08 17.10
C ARG A 31 14.01 -9.59 15.71
N GLY A 32 13.09 -9.53 14.77
CA GLY A 32 13.27 -10.09 13.44
C GLY A 32 13.80 -9.12 12.38
N TRP A 33 13.66 -7.80 12.62
CA TRP A 33 13.90 -6.77 11.60
C TRP A 33 14.92 -5.71 12.03
N ASN A 34 15.83 -6.03 12.95
CA ASN A 34 16.86 -5.13 13.49
C ASN A 34 18.17 -5.12 12.69
N PHE A 35 18.20 -5.64 11.48
CA PHE A 35 19.40 -5.75 10.64
C PHE A 35 19.58 -4.57 9.66
N PHE A 36 18.64 -3.62 9.62
CA PHE A 36 18.76 -2.40 8.82
C PHE A 36 19.88 -1.50 9.35
N ARG A 37 20.63 -0.87 8.44
CA ARG A 37 21.79 -0.06 8.75
C ARG A 37 21.61 1.37 8.27
N PRO A 38 21.41 2.34 9.18
CA PRO A 38 21.23 3.74 8.81
C PRO A 38 22.39 4.31 7.98
N GLU A 39 23.61 3.85 8.21
CA GLU A 39 24.81 4.24 7.44
C GLU A 39 24.74 3.80 5.96
N ARG A 40 23.85 2.87 5.62
CA ARG A 40 23.54 2.41 4.26
C ARG A 40 22.26 3.01 3.71
N ASN A 41 21.73 4.03 4.38
CA ASN A 41 20.44 4.62 4.01
C ASN A 41 19.26 3.65 4.14
N GLU A 42 19.33 2.74 5.09
CA GLU A 42 18.31 1.75 5.42
C GLU A 42 17.61 2.15 6.73
N SER A 43 16.31 2.00 6.81
CA SER A 43 15.55 2.25 8.04
C SER A 43 14.38 1.28 8.19
N PHE A 44 14.07 1.00 9.45
CA PHE A 44 12.89 0.24 9.81
C PHE A 44 12.22 0.92 11.00
N ASP A 45 11.08 1.55 10.74
CA ASP A 45 10.36 2.36 11.73
C ASP A 45 9.06 1.67 12.14
N ILE A 46 8.78 1.69 13.44
CA ILE A 46 7.48 1.30 13.96
C ILE A 46 6.71 2.60 14.22
N LEU A 47 5.59 2.75 13.52
CA LEU A 47 4.74 3.93 13.55
C LEU A 47 3.46 3.61 14.35
N PRO A 48 3.49 3.71 15.69
CA PRO A 48 2.31 3.44 16.48
C PRO A 48 1.26 4.54 16.25
N ALA A 49 -0.02 4.16 16.27
CA ALA A 49 -1.08 5.14 16.34
C ALA A 49 -0.80 6.03 17.58
N SER A 50 -0.35 7.24 17.33
CA SER A 50 -0.03 8.18 18.38
C SER A 50 -1.23 9.07 18.61
N GLN A 51 -1.55 9.29 19.88
CA GLN A 51 -2.57 10.22 20.35
C GLN A 51 -2.15 11.68 20.07
N ARG A 52 -1.65 11.96 18.85
CA ARG A 52 -1.14 13.30 18.49
C ARG A 52 -2.23 14.36 18.40
N VAL A 53 -3.48 13.96 18.23
CA VAL A 53 -4.60 14.87 18.03
C VAL A 53 -5.58 14.85 19.20
N SER A 54 -5.84 13.70 19.84
CA SER A 54 -6.59 13.57 21.08
C SER A 54 -6.37 12.20 21.72
N GLU A 55 -6.54 12.08 23.03
CA GLU A 55 -6.27 10.83 23.79
C GLU A 55 -7.11 9.62 23.37
N ASP A 56 -8.15 9.80 22.54
CA ASP A 56 -9.11 8.77 22.16
C ASP A 56 -9.10 8.41 20.66
N GLN A 57 -8.20 8.97 19.84
CA GLN A 57 -8.24 8.76 18.39
C GLN A 57 -7.20 7.76 17.90
N TRP A 58 -7.70 6.60 17.49
CA TRP A 58 -6.99 5.60 16.68
C TRP A 58 -7.01 6.02 15.20
N TYR A 59 -6.21 5.33 14.34
CA TYR A 59 -6.33 5.53 12.90
C TYR A 59 -7.76 5.22 12.43
N ALA A 60 -8.39 6.18 11.76
CA ALA A 60 -9.73 6.02 11.20
C ALA A 60 -9.78 5.05 10.02
N GLY A 61 -8.60 4.75 9.42
CA GLY A 61 -8.44 3.84 8.31
C GLY A 61 -7.00 3.84 7.79
N THR A 62 -6.75 3.11 6.70
CA THR A 62 -5.40 2.99 6.12
C THR A 62 -4.85 4.32 5.59
N ALA A 63 -5.70 5.13 4.95
CA ALA A 63 -5.32 6.45 4.47
C ALA A 63 -4.94 7.39 5.63
N ASP A 64 -5.72 7.37 6.72
CA ASP A 64 -5.44 8.15 7.91
C ASP A 64 -4.14 7.71 8.59
N ALA A 65 -3.84 6.41 8.61
CA ALA A 65 -2.57 5.90 9.12
C ALA A 65 -1.36 6.45 8.34
N VAL A 66 -1.47 6.62 7.03
CA VAL A 66 -0.44 7.23 6.20
C VAL A 66 -0.37 8.74 6.50
N TYR A 67 -1.52 9.41 6.49
CA TYR A 67 -1.61 10.86 6.70
C TYR A 67 -1.01 11.30 8.05
N GLN A 68 -1.35 10.61 9.14
CA GLN A 68 -0.82 10.93 10.47
C GLN A 68 0.69 10.71 10.62
N ASN A 69 1.31 9.93 9.74
CA ASN A 69 2.76 9.68 9.74
C ASN A 69 3.49 10.33 8.55
N LEU A 70 2.81 11.20 7.81
CA LEU A 70 3.35 11.79 6.59
C LEU A 70 4.60 12.63 6.87
N ASP A 71 4.67 13.33 8.00
CA ASP A 71 5.82 14.09 8.43
C ASP A 71 7.08 13.23 8.60
N ILE A 72 6.92 12.05 9.21
CA ILE A 72 8.01 11.07 9.38
C ILE A 72 8.42 10.51 8.01
N ILE A 73 7.46 10.10 7.20
CA ILE A 73 7.70 9.56 5.86
C ILE A 73 8.45 10.58 5.00
N MET A 74 7.98 11.83 4.97
CA MET A 74 8.57 12.90 4.19
C MET A 74 9.97 13.30 4.67
N SER A 75 10.31 13.08 5.94
CA SER A 75 11.64 13.35 6.47
C SER A 75 12.73 12.52 5.79
N TYR A 76 12.38 11.36 5.23
CA TYR A 76 13.28 10.51 4.45
C TYR A 76 13.45 10.96 2.99
N GLY A 77 12.65 11.91 2.50
CA GLY A 77 12.67 12.41 1.14
C GLY A 77 12.42 11.33 0.07
N PRO A 78 11.44 10.43 0.22
CA PRO A 78 11.19 9.41 -0.79
C PRO A 78 10.59 10.06 -2.04
N LYS A 79 11.03 9.62 -3.22
CA LYS A 79 10.38 10.01 -4.48
C LYS A 79 9.10 9.21 -4.72
N TYR A 80 9.13 7.94 -4.36
CA TYR A 80 8.00 7.02 -4.49
C TYR A 80 7.73 6.34 -3.15
N MET A 81 6.47 6.03 -2.89
CA MET A 81 6.02 5.33 -1.70
C MET A 81 5.18 4.12 -2.09
N VAL A 82 5.53 2.95 -1.53
CA VAL A 82 4.74 1.74 -1.66
C VAL A 82 3.93 1.54 -0.38
N ILE A 83 2.62 1.48 -0.48
CA ILE A 83 1.71 1.23 0.63
C ILE A 83 1.18 -0.19 0.50
N LEU A 84 1.30 -0.96 1.56
CA LEU A 84 0.94 -2.38 1.61
C LEU A 84 -0.04 -2.65 2.74
N ALA A 85 -1.09 -3.42 2.47
CA ALA A 85 -1.91 -4.00 3.51
C ALA A 85 -1.12 -5.09 4.26
N GLY A 86 -1.22 -5.11 5.60
CA GLY A 86 -0.43 -6.01 6.45
C GLY A 86 -0.91 -7.46 6.49
N ASP A 87 -2.13 -7.72 6.04
CA ASP A 87 -2.84 -9.01 6.09
C ASP A 87 -2.73 -9.84 4.79
N HIS A 88 -2.09 -9.31 3.77
CA HIS A 88 -1.91 -10.01 2.50
C HIS A 88 -0.82 -11.08 2.59
N ILE A 89 -1.19 -12.32 2.26
CA ILE A 89 -0.30 -13.49 2.22
C ILE A 89 -0.15 -13.94 0.77
N TYR A 90 0.86 -13.42 0.09
CA TYR A 90 1.20 -13.75 -1.30
C TYR A 90 2.69 -13.48 -1.55
N LYS A 91 3.21 -13.96 -2.67
CA LYS A 91 4.58 -13.69 -3.11
C LYS A 91 4.51 -12.72 -4.29
N MET A 92 5.15 -11.55 -4.15
CA MET A 92 5.18 -10.53 -5.18
C MET A 92 6.52 -9.78 -5.15
N ASP A 93 6.99 -9.41 -6.33
CA ASP A 93 8.09 -8.50 -6.52
C ASP A 93 7.54 -7.09 -6.78
N TYR A 94 7.74 -6.20 -5.81
CA TYR A 94 7.26 -4.82 -5.92
C TYR A 94 8.13 -3.96 -6.84
N GLU A 95 9.36 -4.40 -7.16
CA GLU A 95 10.23 -3.69 -8.09
C GLU A 95 9.57 -3.59 -9.47
N LEU A 96 8.94 -4.68 -9.95
CA LEU A 96 8.23 -4.70 -11.23
C LEU A 96 7.07 -3.70 -11.27
N MET A 97 6.30 -3.62 -10.18
CA MET A 97 5.20 -2.67 -10.06
C MET A 97 5.71 -1.22 -10.01
N LEU A 98 6.80 -0.98 -9.26
CA LEU A 98 7.42 0.33 -9.19
C LEU A 98 7.99 0.76 -10.54
N GLN A 99 8.62 -0.15 -11.30
CA GLN A 99 9.12 0.13 -12.64
C GLN A 99 7.96 0.53 -13.57
N GLN A 100 6.86 -0.22 -13.57
CA GLN A 100 5.66 0.12 -14.34
C GLN A 100 5.11 1.50 -13.96
N HIS A 101 5.09 1.83 -12.66
CA HIS A 101 4.66 3.14 -12.16
C HIS A 101 5.53 4.27 -12.74
N VAL A 102 6.85 4.10 -12.68
CA VAL A 102 7.81 5.08 -13.22
C VAL A 102 7.65 5.24 -14.73
N ASP A 103 7.53 4.13 -15.45
CA ASP A 103 7.44 4.14 -16.91
C ASP A 103 6.12 4.75 -17.41
N SER A 104 5.04 4.58 -16.64
CA SER A 104 3.72 5.14 -16.97
C SER A 104 3.60 6.63 -16.66
N GLY A 105 4.46 7.16 -15.78
CA GLY A 105 4.36 8.54 -15.28
C GLY A 105 3.04 8.82 -14.55
N ALA A 106 2.44 7.81 -13.95
CA ALA A 106 1.20 7.95 -13.19
C ALA A 106 1.46 8.48 -11.78
N ASP A 107 0.55 9.27 -11.23
CA ASP A 107 0.61 9.73 -9.84
C ASP A 107 0.37 8.58 -8.86
N VAL A 108 -0.48 7.62 -9.25
CA VAL A 108 -0.85 6.45 -8.46
C VAL A 108 -0.90 5.21 -9.34
N THR A 109 -0.34 4.09 -8.86
CA THR A 109 -0.53 2.76 -9.44
C THR A 109 -1.12 1.83 -8.39
N ILE A 110 -2.14 1.06 -8.75
CA ILE A 110 -2.86 0.15 -7.85
C ILE A 110 -2.63 -1.29 -8.28
N GLY A 111 -2.14 -2.13 -7.36
CA GLY A 111 -2.05 -3.56 -7.57
C GLY A 111 -3.42 -4.22 -7.55
N CYS A 112 -3.75 -4.93 -8.63
CA CYS A 112 -5.03 -5.60 -8.80
C CYS A 112 -4.85 -7.07 -9.14
N LEU A 113 -5.86 -7.86 -8.81
CA LEU A 113 -6.04 -9.23 -9.29
C LEU A 113 -7.24 -9.31 -10.22
N GLU A 114 -7.07 -10.05 -11.31
CA GLU A 114 -8.21 -10.47 -12.13
C GLU A 114 -8.99 -11.58 -11.43
N VAL A 115 -10.24 -11.33 -11.16
CA VAL A 115 -11.15 -12.29 -10.51
C VAL A 115 -12.45 -12.42 -11.32
N PRO A 116 -13.16 -13.55 -11.23
CA PRO A 116 -14.49 -13.65 -11.81
C PRO A 116 -15.40 -12.51 -11.28
N ARG A 117 -16.07 -11.81 -12.18
CA ARG A 117 -16.92 -10.65 -11.86
C ARG A 117 -17.90 -10.92 -10.71
N LYS A 118 -18.45 -12.14 -10.67
CA LYS A 118 -19.39 -12.56 -9.62
C LYS A 118 -18.76 -12.61 -8.23
N GLU A 119 -17.45 -12.84 -8.14
CA GLU A 119 -16.70 -12.93 -6.89
C GLU A 119 -16.17 -11.56 -6.43
N ALA A 120 -16.16 -10.57 -7.32
CA ALA A 120 -15.63 -9.24 -7.08
C ALA A 120 -16.50 -8.36 -6.15
N THR A 121 -17.72 -8.78 -5.82
CA THR A 121 -18.68 -8.00 -5.01
C THR A 121 -18.20 -7.72 -3.57
N GLY A 122 -17.21 -8.46 -3.08
CA GLY A 122 -16.63 -8.28 -1.75
C GLY A 122 -15.42 -7.35 -1.70
N PHE A 123 -14.94 -6.86 -2.85
CA PHE A 123 -13.70 -6.10 -2.98
C PHE A 123 -13.93 -4.67 -3.48
N GLY A 124 -12.93 -3.81 -3.30
CA GLY A 124 -12.80 -2.61 -4.12
C GLY A 124 -12.45 -2.99 -5.55
N VAL A 125 -13.18 -2.50 -6.52
CA VAL A 125 -13.04 -2.88 -7.94
C VAL A 125 -12.69 -1.66 -8.78
N MET A 126 -11.69 -1.83 -9.66
CA MET A 126 -11.29 -0.80 -10.62
C MET A 126 -12.06 -0.95 -11.92
N ALA A 127 -12.63 0.15 -12.42
CA ALA A 127 -12.96 0.29 -13.82
C ALA A 127 -11.76 0.92 -14.52
N VAL A 128 -11.36 0.34 -15.65
CA VAL A 128 -10.20 0.83 -16.43
C VAL A 128 -10.61 1.03 -17.89
N ASP A 129 -9.86 1.87 -18.58
CA ASP A 129 -9.94 1.99 -20.04
C ASP A 129 -9.05 0.94 -20.74
N THR A 130 -8.97 0.99 -22.07
CA THR A 130 -8.16 0.08 -22.89
C THR A 130 -6.64 0.27 -22.76
N LYS A 131 -6.20 1.24 -21.97
CA LYS A 131 -4.80 1.55 -21.64
C LYS A 131 -4.49 1.31 -20.16
N ASP A 132 -5.35 0.56 -19.47
CA ASP A 132 -5.26 0.27 -18.04
C ASP A 132 -5.30 1.50 -17.12
N ARG A 133 -5.78 2.66 -17.63
CA ARG A 133 -6.00 3.83 -16.79
C ARG A 133 -7.29 3.67 -16.01
N ILE A 134 -7.21 3.90 -14.70
CA ILE A 134 -8.36 3.82 -13.80
C ILE A 134 -9.33 4.96 -14.12
N THR A 135 -10.56 4.60 -14.46
CA THR A 135 -11.66 5.54 -14.72
C THR A 135 -12.63 5.65 -13.55
N ALA A 136 -12.71 4.61 -12.72
CA ALA A 136 -13.47 4.62 -11.47
C ALA A 136 -12.95 3.57 -10.49
N PHE A 137 -13.11 3.86 -9.20
CA PHE A 137 -12.94 2.92 -8.10
C PHE A 137 -14.31 2.74 -7.42
N VAL A 138 -14.77 1.51 -7.27
CA VAL A 138 -16.07 1.21 -6.67
C VAL A 138 -15.89 0.20 -5.54
N GLU A 139 -16.18 0.62 -4.32
CA GLU A 139 -16.08 -0.25 -3.15
C GLU A 139 -17.29 -1.18 -3.06
N LYS A 140 -17.03 -2.48 -3.03
CA LYS A 140 -18.02 -3.56 -2.88
C LYS A 140 -19.26 -3.40 -3.76
N PRO A 141 -19.10 -3.23 -5.08
CA PRO A 141 -20.23 -3.00 -5.99
C PRO A 141 -21.13 -4.23 -6.07
N LYS A 142 -22.45 -4.01 -6.13
CA LYS A 142 -23.41 -5.09 -6.41
C LYS A 142 -23.25 -5.65 -7.83
N ASP A 143 -22.84 -4.79 -8.76
CA ASP A 143 -22.56 -5.11 -10.16
C ASP A 143 -21.15 -4.59 -10.50
N PRO A 144 -20.10 -5.40 -10.31
CA PRO A 144 -18.72 -4.96 -10.54
C PRO A 144 -18.48 -4.62 -12.02
N PRO A 145 -17.70 -3.55 -12.33
CA PRO A 145 -17.28 -3.27 -13.69
C PRO A 145 -16.43 -4.42 -14.26
N GLY A 146 -16.69 -4.78 -15.51
CA GLY A 146 -15.86 -5.76 -16.23
C GLY A 146 -14.61 -5.14 -16.83
N ILE A 147 -13.61 -5.98 -17.12
CA ILE A 147 -12.38 -5.58 -17.79
C ILE A 147 -12.64 -5.40 -19.29
N PRO A 148 -12.14 -4.34 -19.95
CA PRO A 148 -12.19 -4.21 -21.40
C PRO A 148 -11.65 -5.45 -22.11
N GLY A 149 -12.45 -6.08 -22.96
CA GLY A 149 -12.09 -7.34 -23.65
C GLY A 149 -12.32 -8.62 -22.84
N ALA A 150 -12.61 -8.55 -21.53
CA ALA A 150 -12.95 -9.68 -20.67
C ALA A 150 -14.09 -9.32 -19.71
N PRO A 151 -15.34 -9.14 -20.19
CA PRO A 151 -16.44 -8.59 -19.40
C PRO A 151 -16.89 -9.47 -18.23
N ASP A 152 -16.55 -10.75 -18.23
CA ASP A 152 -16.81 -11.69 -17.14
C ASP A 152 -15.77 -11.65 -16.02
N MET A 153 -14.70 -10.89 -16.20
CA MET A 153 -13.63 -10.67 -15.23
C MET A 153 -13.68 -9.23 -14.70
N ALA A 154 -13.19 -9.04 -13.49
CA ALA A 154 -13.08 -7.75 -12.82
C ALA A 154 -11.70 -7.58 -12.19
N LEU A 155 -11.23 -6.35 -12.04
CA LEU A 155 -9.99 -6.01 -11.35
C LEU A 155 -10.28 -5.70 -9.88
N ALA A 156 -9.98 -6.65 -9.01
CA ALA A 156 -10.09 -6.48 -7.56
C ALA A 156 -8.81 -5.85 -6.99
N SER A 157 -8.97 -4.82 -6.17
CA SER A 157 -7.85 -4.18 -5.46
C SER A 157 -7.19 -5.16 -4.49
N MET A 158 -5.87 -5.20 -4.53
CA MET A 158 -5.06 -5.95 -3.56
C MET A 158 -4.71 -5.10 -2.32
N GLY A 159 -5.12 -3.84 -2.25
CA GLY A 159 -4.66 -2.94 -1.19
C GLY A 159 -3.16 -2.63 -1.28
N ILE A 160 -2.61 -2.67 -2.48
CA ILE A 160 -1.22 -2.33 -2.79
C ILE A 160 -1.21 -1.11 -3.68
N TYR A 161 -0.50 -0.09 -3.25
CA TYR A 161 -0.44 1.18 -3.96
C TYR A 161 1.00 1.63 -4.12
N VAL A 162 1.33 2.22 -5.27
CA VAL A 162 2.53 3.01 -5.47
C VAL A 162 2.10 4.45 -5.73
N PHE A 163 2.64 5.38 -4.99
CA PHE A 163 2.40 6.82 -5.15
C PHE A 163 3.69 7.53 -5.54
N GLU A 164 3.60 8.50 -6.44
CA GLU A 164 4.56 9.57 -6.46
C GLU A 164 4.33 10.44 -5.21
N THR A 165 5.38 10.61 -4.40
CA THR A 165 5.23 11.22 -3.07
C THR A 165 4.76 12.68 -3.15
N ALA A 166 5.14 13.41 -4.20
CA ALA A 166 4.67 14.78 -4.43
C ALA A 166 3.14 14.83 -4.60
N ALA A 167 2.57 13.90 -5.38
CA ALA A 167 1.12 13.83 -5.58
C ALA A 167 0.35 13.52 -4.30
N LEU A 168 0.95 12.75 -3.38
CA LEU A 168 0.33 12.44 -2.10
C LEU A 168 0.34 13.62 -1.11
N ALA A 169 1.35 14.49 -1.20
CA ALA A 169 1.50 15.64 -0.30
C ALA A 169 0.60 16.83 -0.70
N ASP A 170 0.17 16.90 -1.96
CA ASP A 170 -0.64 17.99 -2.51
C ASP A 170 -2.16 17.82 -2.29
N HIS A 171 -2.59 16.70 -1.71
CA HIS A 171 -3.98 16.33 -1.42
C HIS A 171 -4.20 16.02 0.07
#